data_cca439be1885ac0bb760019e3a3bb686
#
_entry.id   cca439be1885ac0bb760019e3a3bb686
#
_cell.length_a   1.000
_cell.length_b   1.000
_cell.length_c   1.000
_cell.angle_alpha   90.00
_cell.angle_beta   90.00
_cell.angle_gamma   90.00
#
_symmetry.space_group_name_H-M   'P 1'
#
loop_
_entity.id
_entity.type
_entity.pdbx_description
1 polymer ?
#
loop_
_entity_poly.entity_id
_entity_poly.type
_entity_poly.pdbx_seq_one_letter_code
_entity_poly.pdbx_strand_id
1 'polypeptide(L)'
;MLFVKLKFWLLATALLALSACTTTPVKPTDQPATNSTEPAAIKRLPKIGLALGGGAARGFAHVGVIAALEEAGIKIDMVLGTSAGSLVGAIYASGKNAAQLQEIALKMEEAEITDWTLPFFNRGILRGEALSNYINRQVNNKLIESLPIPLGIVATDLKSGQGVLFTQGDTGRAVRASSAVPSIFTPVKIGDREFVDGGLVAPVPVKYAKQMGAELIIAVDISAAPEGNASDGTVAVLLQTFAIMGKSINEYALQGADIVVRPDLVGIKSGDFTAKRRAIDAGKLAMQRMLPQLKAAIEALSK
;
A
#
# COMPACT_ATOMS: atom_id res chain seq x y z
N MET A 1 21.82 -6.14 68.63
CA MET A 1 22.77 -7.15 69.23
C MET A 1 23.70 -7.55 68.11
N LEU A 2 24.78 -7.21 68.13
CA LEU A 2 26.01 -7.37 68.82
C LEU A 2 27.09 -7.89 67.87
N PHE A 3 28.03 -7.07 67.65
CA PHE A 3 29.50 -7.19 67.74
C PHE A 3 30.22 -7.91 66.56
N VAL A 4 31.02 -7.22 65.83
CA VAL A 4 32.32 -6.55 66.13
C VAL A 4 33.52 -7.52 66.03
N LYS A 5 34.49 -6.98 65.30
CA LYS A 5 35.95 -7.08 65.40
C LYS A 5 36.64 -7.98 64.39
N LEU A 6 37.56 -7.55 63.70
CA LEU A 6 38.74 -6.67 63.85
C LEU A 6 40.04 -7.45 63.65
N LYS A 7 40.93 -6.88 62.89
CA LYS A 7 42.41 -6.85 62.96
C LYS A 7 43.19 -7.90 62.13
N PHE A 8 44.02 -7.52 61.32
CA PHE A 8 45.33 -6.86 61.39
C PHE A 8 46.50 -7.79 61.10
N TRP A 9 47.51 -7.28 60.41
CA TRP A 9 48.93 -7.54 60.39
C TRP A 9 49.46 -8.52 59.34
N LEU A 10 50.60 -8.40 58.71
CA LEU A 10 51.70 -7.42 58.57
C LEU A 10 52.53 -7.80 57.34
N LEU A 11 53.13 -6.80 56.77
CA LEU A 11 54.40 -6.71 56.08
C LEU A 11 55.31 -7.92 56.00
N ALA A 12 55.87 -8.18 54.82
CA ALA A 12 57.29 -8.50 54.69
C ALA A 12 57.83 -8.11 53.35
N THR A 13 58.81 -7.27 53.35
CA THR A 13 59.71 -6.77 52.33
C THR A 13 60.62 -7.83 51.74
N ALA A 14 60.88 -7.84 50.43
CA ALA A 14 62.20 -8.27 49.92
C ALA A 14 62.48 -7.51 48.57
N LEU A 15 63.59 -6.79 48.60
CA LEU A 15 64.30 -6.11 47.53
C LEU A 15 65.05 -7.10 46.60
N LEU A 16 65.51 -6.50 45.47
CA LEU A 16 66.53 -6.97 44.50
C LEU A 16 65.92 -7.75 43.32
N ALA A 17 66.16 -7.42 42.02
CA ALA A 17 67.38 -6.87 41.44
C ALA A 17 67.04 -6.12 40.15
N LEU A 18 67.73 -4.98 39.88
CA LEU A 18 67.84 -4.30 38.58
C LEU A 18 68.61 -5.18 37.61
N SER A 19 68.01 -5.47 36.46
CA SER A 19 68.71 -5.82 35.24
C SER A 19 68.32 -4.80 34.16
N ALA A 20 69.15 -3.85 33.95
CA ALA A 20 69.04 -2.88 32.86
C ALA A 20 69.40 -3.57 31.54
N CYS A 21 68.36 -3.86 30.71
CA CYS A 21 68.58 -4.12 29.30
C CYS A 21 68.41 -2.79 28.56
N THR A 22 69.50 -2.24 28.08
CA THR A 22 69.53 -1.12 27.15
C THR A 22 68.97 -1.58 25.78
N THR A 23 67.77 -1.21 25.47
CA THR A 23 67.24 -1.34 24.10
C THR A 23 67.49 -0.05 23.37
N THR A 24 68.29 -0.13 22.34
CA THR A 24 68.47 0.93 21.34
C THR A 24 67.13 1.31 20.69
N PRO A 25 66.85 2.62 20.47
CA PRO A 25 65.62 3.00 19.79
C PRO A 25 65.65 2.57 18.33
N VAL A 26 64.80 1.64 17.94
CA VAL A 26 64.53 1.31 16.54
C VAL A 26 63.74 2.46 15.97
N LYS A 27 64.26 3.08 14.93
CA LYS A 27 63.64 4.11 14.11
C LYS A 27 62.35 3.53 13.52
N PRO A 28 61.18 4.20 13.62
CA PRO A 28 59.98 3.69 12.99
C PRO A 28 60.15 3.59 11.49
N THR A 29 60.10 2.38 10.95
CA THR A 29 59.99 2.15 9.53
C THR A 29 58.60 2.60 9.11
N ASP A 30 58.50 3.50 8.15
CA ASP A 30 57.27 3.90 7.50
C ASP A 30 56.54 2.66 6.99
N GLN A 31 55.55 2.18 7.71
CA GLN A 31 54.55 1.26 7.16
C GLN A 31 53.69 2.04 6.17
N PRO A 32 53.52 1.56 4.93
CA PRO A 32 52.55 2.19 4.05
C PRO A 32 51.17 2.13 4.74
N ALA A 33 50.51 3.28 4.82
CA ALA A 33 49.16 3.37 5.29
C ALA A 33 48.27 2.40 4.48
N THR A 34 47.90 1.31 5.09
CA THR A 34 46.81 0.46 4.55
C THR A 34 45.55 1.29 4.61
N ASN A 35 45.18 1.85 3.45
CA ASN A 35 43.86 2.38 3.23
C ASN A 35 42.87 1.21 3.44
N SER A 36 42.46 0.96 4.67
CA SER A 36 41.28 0.18 4.94
C SER A 36 40.09 1.02 4.48
N THR A 37 39.70 0.84 3.23
CA THR A 37 38.39 1.27 2.77
C THR A 37 37.39 0.45 3.59
N GLU A 38 36.88 1.05 4.65
CA GLU A 38 35.78 0.48 5.43
C GLU A 38 34.66 0.17 4.43
N PRO A 39 34.11 -1.05 4.37
CA PRO A 39 33.03 -1.39 3.44
C PRO A 39 31.90 -0.38 3.70
N ALA A 40 31.52 0.38 2.70
CA ALA A 40 30.40 1.29 2.81
C ALA A 40 29.21 0.52 3.40
N ALA A 41 28.69 0.98 4.53
CA ALA A 41 27.57 0.36 5.19
C ALA A 41 26.41 0.24 4.16
N ILE A 42 25.93 -0.98 3.94
CA ILE A 42 24.81 -1.21 3.01
C ILE A 42 23.59 -0.52 3.61
N LYS A 43 23.22 0.61 3.02
CA LYS A 43 22.04 1.37 3.45
C LYS A 43 20.79 0.52 3.26
N ARG A 44 20.03 0.31 4.33
CA ARG A 44 18.72 -0.36 4.26
C ARG A 44 17.69 0.60 3.66
N LEU A 45 17.04 0.18 2.59
CA LEU A 45 15.93 0.93 1.98
C LEU A 45 14.67 0.88 2.87
N PRO A 46 13.85 1.95 2.87
CA PRO A 46 12.57 1.95 3.59
C PRO A 46 11.60 0.96 2.96
N LYS A 47 10.72 0.37 3.77
CA LYS A 47 9.60 -0.45 3.28
C LYS A 47 8.55 0.44 2.62
N ILE A 48 8.34 0.24 1.31
CA ILE A 48 7.44 1.07 0.50
C ILE A 48 6.06 0.42 0.42
N GLY A 49 5.06 1.15 0.93
CA GLY A 49 3.65 0.80 0.79
C GLY A 49 2.98 1.60 -0.34
N LEU A 50 2.27 0.89 -1.23
CA LEU A 50 1.48 1.48 -2.30
C LEU A 50 -0.01 1.44 -1.94
N ALA A 51 -0.59 2.60 -1.62
CA ALA A 51 -1.99 2.75 -1.25
C ALA A 51 -2.82 3.19 -2.46
N LEU A 52 -3.62 2.27 -3.01
CA LEU A 52 -4.43 2.45 -4.21
C LEU A 52 -5.87 2.80 -3.84
N GLY A 53 -6.32 3.99 -4.22
CA GLY A 53 -7.66 4.48 -3.91
C GLY A 53 -8.77 3.87 -4.74
N GLY A 54 -10.01 4.06 -4.28
CA GLY A 54 -11.24 3.72 -4.96
C GLY A 54 -11.63 4.74 -6.03
N GLY A 55 -12.38 4.30 -7.06
CA GLY A 55 -12.83 5.21 -8.14
C GLY A 55 -13.41 4.50 -9.36
N ALA A 56 -13.89 3.27 -9.23
CA ALA A 56 -14.49 2.43 -10.27
C ALA A 56 -13.60 2.38 -11.55
N ALA A 57 -14.11 2.67 -12.75
CA ALA A 57 -13.34 2.62 -14.01
C ALA A 57 -12.08 3.51 -14.03
N ARG A 58 -12.02 4.54 -13.18
CA ARG A 58 -10.82 5.38 -13.02
C ARG A 58 -9.64 4.59 -12.43
N GLY A 59 -9.89 3.40 -11.87
CA GLY A 59 -8.90 2.45 -11.36
C GLY A 59 -7.87 1.99 -12.40
N PHE A 60 -8.17 2.10 -13.69
CA PHE A 60 -7.18 1.82 -14.74
C PHE A 60 -5.93 2.70 -14.62
N ALA A 61 -6.03 3.88 -14.01
CA ALA A 61 -4.87 4.75 -13.77
C ALA A 61 -3.82 4.10 -12.84
N HIS A 62 -4.22 3.24 -11.91
CA HIS A 62 -3.29 2.52 -11.05
C HIS A 62 -2.30 1.65 -11.83
N VAL A 63 -2.75 1.08 -12.96
CA VAL A 63 -1.88 0.29 -13.85
C VAL A 63 -0.73 1.13 -14.39
N GLY A 64 -1.03 2.37 -14.81
CA GLY A 64 -0.01 3.30 -15.28
C GLY A 64 0.95 3.75 -14.18
N VAL A 65 0.44 3.97 -12.96
CA VAL A 65 1.29 4.28 -11.80
C VAL A 65 2.27 3.14 -11.51
N ILE A 66 1.78 1.90 -11.48
CA ILE A 66 2.61 0.71 -11.25
C ILE A 66 3.65 0.57 -12.36
N ALA A 67 3.27 0.81 -13.62
CA ALA A 67 4.20 0.75 -14.75
C ALA A 67 5.36 1.76 -14.61
N ALA A 68 5.05 2.99 -14.20
CA ALA A 68 6.09 4.01 -13.98
C ALA A 68 7.02 3.68 -12.80
N LEU A 69 6.50 3.06 -11.74
CA LEU A 69 7.29 2.61 -10.60
C LEU A 69 8.25 1.47 -11.00
N GLU A 70 7.75 0.46 -11.72
CA GLU A 70 8.59 -0.65 -12.21
C GLU A 70 9.66 -0.17 -13.20
N GLU A 71 9.30 0.71 -14.15
CA GLU A 71 10.26 1.31 -15.10
C GLU A 71 11.36 2.11 -14.37
N ALA A 72 11.04 2.71 -13.24
CA ALA A 72 11.99 3.44 -12.41
C ALA A 72 12.83 2.54 -11.48
N GLY A 73 12.59 1.22 -11.49
CA GLY A 73 13.25 0.25 -10.61
C GLY A 73 12.82 0.35 -9.14
N ILE A 74 11.67 0.96 -8.86
CA ILE A 74 11.15 1.10 -7.49
C ILE A 74 10.38 -0.18 -7.10
N LYS A 75 10.91 -0.89 -6.11
CA LYS A 75 10.29 -2.08 -5.56
C LYS A 75 9.21 -1.69 -4.55
N ILE A 76 8.02 -2.27 -4.69
CA ILE A 76 6.93 -2.13 -3.75
C ILE A 76 6.96 -3.32 -2.78
N ASP A 77 6.97 -3.04 -1.48
CA ASP A 77 7.04 -4.07 -0.43
C ASP A 77 5.66 -4.52 0.04
N MET A 78 4.63 -3.69 -0.12
CA MET A 78 3.25 -4.03 0.19
C MET A 78 2.27 -3.17 -0.60
N VAL A 79 1.10 -3.72 -0.89
CA VAL A 79 0.01 -3.04 -1.61
C VAL A 79 -1.24 -2.99 -0.75
N LEU A 80 -1.88 -1.84 -0.72
CA LEU A 80 -3.18 -1.66 -0.07
C LEU A 80 -4.16 -1.11 -1.08
N GLY A 81 -5.38 -1.62 -1.04
CA GLY A 81 -6.40 -1.20 -1.99
C GLY A 81 -7.77 -1.01 -1.36
N THR A 82 -8.49 -0.04 -1.88
CA THR A 82 -9.90 0.20 -1.63
C THR A 82 -10.65 0.15 -2.95
N SER A 83 -11.75 -0.62 -3.02
CA SER A 83 -12.62 -0.70 -4.21
C SER A 83 -11.81 -1.05 -5.48
N ALA A 84 -11.86 -0.24 -6.53
CA ALA A 84 -11.04 -0.44 -7.74
C ALA A 84 -9.55 -0.59 -7.45
N GLY A 85 -9.02 0.09 -6.42
CA GLY A 85 -7.64 -0.06 -5.98
C GLY A 85 -7.36 -1.45 -5.39
N SER A 86 -8.35 -2.08 -4.73
CA SER A 86 -8.22 -3.45 -4.23
C SER A 86 -8.15 -4.48 -5.36
N LEU A 87 -8.92 -4.26 -6.44
CA LEU A 87 -8.91 -5.08 -7.65
C LEU A 87 -7.53 -5.06 -8.31
N VAL A 88 -7.03 -3.86 -8.64
CA VAL A 88 -5.71 -3.70 -9.28
C VAL A 88 -4.61 -4.19 -8.34
N GLY A 89 -4.69 -3.85 -7.05
CA GLY A 89 -3.75 -4.29 -6.04
C GLY A 89 -3.66 -5.80 -5.88
N ALA A 90 -4.79 -6.51 -5.91
CA ALA A 90 -4.81 -7.98 -5.82
C ALA A 90 -4.16 -8.63 -7.03
N ILE A 91 -4.46 -8.14 -8.25
CA ILE A 91 -3.86 -8.67 -9.47
C ILE A 91 -2.35 -8.41 -9.47
N TYR A 92 -1.90 -7.22 -9.09
CA TYR A 92 -0.48 -6.88 -8.97
C TYR A 92 0.22 -7.73 -7.88
N ALA A 93 -0.39 -7.83 -6.71
CA ALA A 93 0.15 -8.62 -5.59
C ALA A 93 0.29 -10.11 -5.90
N SER A 94 -0.42 -10.63 -6.91
CA SER A 94 -0.27 -12.01 -7.39
C SER A 94 1.07 -12.29 -8.09
N GLY A 95 1.91 -11.27 -8.28
CA GLY A 95 3.23 -11.37 -8.90
C GLY A 95 3.24 -11.03 -10.40
N LYS A 96 2.15 -10.49 -10.93
CA LYS A 96 2.10 -9.99 -12.31
C LYS A 96 2.86 -8.67 -12.41
N ASN A 97 3.71 -8.55 -13.43
CA ASN A 97 4.38 -7.29 -13.73
C ASN A 97 3.43 -6.27 -14.41
N ALA A 98 3.90 -5.03 -14.56
CA ALA A 98 3.11 -3.96 -15.13
C ALA A 98 2.60 -4.26 -16.55
N ALA A 99 3.39 -4.94 -17.38
CA ALA A 99 2.98 -5.30 -18.76
C ALA A 99 1.82 -6.29 -18.74
N GLN A 100 1.89 -7.33 -17.91
CA GLN A 100 0.82 -8.32 -17.75
C GLN A 100 -0.44 -7.67 -17.13
N LEU A 101 -0.25 -6.79 -16.15
CA LEU A 101 -1.34 -6.03 -15.53
C LEU A 101 -2.06 -5.14 -16.56
N GLN A 102 -1.30 -4.47 -17.44
CA GLN A 102 -1.84 -3.66 -18.52
C GLN A 102 -2.59 -4.50 -19.56
N GLU A 103 -2.08 -5.66 -19.92
CA GLU A 103 -2.76 -6.58 -20.83
C GLU A 103 -4.12 -7.02 -20.26
N ILE A 104 -4.15 -7.43 -18.99
CA ILE A 104 -5.38 -7.81 -18.29
C ILE A 104 -6.35 -6.62 -18.25
N ALA A 105 -5.88 -5.43 -17.89
CA ALA A 105 -6.71 -4.24 -17.81
C ALA A 105 -7.33 -3.84 -19.15
N LEU A 106 -6.58 -3.93 -20.24
CA LEU A 106 -7.08 -3.61 -21.58
C LEU A 106 -8.08 -4.64 -22.11
N LYS A 107 -7.94 -5.92 -21.74
CA LYS A 107 -8.86 -6.99 -22.13
C LYS A 107 -10.09 -7.11 -21.24
N MET A 108 -10.04 -6.57 -20.02
CA MET A 108 -11.17 -6.68 -19.07
C MET A 108 -12.42 -6.00 -19.62
N GLU A 109 -13.50 -6.75 -19.74
CA GLU A 109 -14.81 -6.22 -20.16
C GLU A 109 -15.72 -6.01 -18.95
N GLU A 110 -16.53 -4.95 -18.96
CA GLU A 110 -17.46 -4.66 -17.85
C GLU A 110 -18.40 -5.84 -17.57
N ALA A 111 -18.83 -6.54 -18.58
CA ALA A 111 -19.71 -7.72 -18.47
C ALA A 111 -19.09 -8.89 -17.68
N GLU A 112 -17.74 -8.96 -17.58
CA GLU A 112 -17.05 -10.01 -16.84
C GLU A 112 -17.08 -9.80 -15.32
N ILE A 113 -17.35 -8.57 -14.88
CA ILE A 113 -17.34 -8.17 -13.46
C ILE A 113 -18.70 -7.72 -12.95
N THR A 114 -19.75 -7.73 -13.80
CA THR A 114 -21.11 -7.34 -13.45
C THR A 114 -22.07 -8.51 -13.57
N ASP A 115 -22.86 -8.74 -12.51
CA ASP A 115 -23.92 -9.74 -12.46
C ASP A 115 -25.18 -9.10 -11.90
N TRP A 116 -26.18 -8.95 -12.79
CA TRP A 116 -27.44 -8.31 -12.46
C TRP A 116 -28.32 -9.19 -11.58
N THR A 117 -29.08 -8.57 -10.68
CA THR A 117 -30.08 -9.23 -9.85
C THR A 117 -31.45 -8.54 -9.97
N LEU A 118 -32.51 -9.24 -9.56
CA LEU A 118 -33.85 -8.64 -9.54
C LEU A 118 -33.94 -7.58 -8.43
N PRO A 119 -34.19 -6.31 -8.75
CA PRO A 119 -34.06 -5.19 -7.80
C PRO A 119 -35.08 -5.22 -6.65
N PHE A 120 -36.20 -5.90 -6.81
CA PHE A 120 -37.28 -5.90 -5.82
C PHE A 120 -37.03 -6.76 -4.57
N PHE A 121 -36.04 -7.66 -4.62
CA PHE A 121 -35.81 -8.62 -3.54
C PHE A 121 -34.40 -8.51 -2.91
N ASN A 122 -33.54 -7.63 -3.43
CA ASN A 122 -32.14 -7.52 -3.02
C ASN A 122 -31.78 -6.10 -2.59
N ARG A 123 -30.78 -5.99 -1.72
CA ARG A 123 -30.23 -4.72 -1.22
C ARG A 123 -29.21 -4.08 -2.17
N GLY A 124 -29.21 -4.47 -3.46
CA GLY A 124 -28.35 -3.96 -4.53
C GLY A 124 -28.82 -4.47 -5.88
N ILE A 125 -28.39 -3.81 -6.94
CA ILE A 125 -28.73 -4.13 -8.34
C ILE A 125 -27.81 -5.23 -8.90
N LEU A 126 -26.57 -5.30 -8.39
CA LEU A 126 -25.54 -6.27 -8.76
C LEU A 126 -25.21 -7.17 -7.56
N ARG A 127 -24.95 -8.46 -7.81
CA ARG A 127 -24.52 -9.39 -6.75
C ARG A 127 -23.04 -9.22 -6.43
N GLY A 128 -22.21 -9.00 -7.45
CA GLY A 128 -20.76 -8.89 -7.34
C GLY A 128 -20.02 -10.25 -7.28
N GLU A 129 -20.72 -11.38 -7.48
CA GLU A 129 -20.06 -12.69 -7.55
C GLU A 129 -19.18 -12.80 -8.80
N ALA A 130 -19.59 -12.18 -9.91
CA ALA A 130 -18.80 -12.13 -11.13
C ALA A 130 -17.44 -11.48 -10.87
N LEU A 131 -17.42 -10.35 -10.13
CA LEU A 131 -16.17 -9.68 -9.72
C LEU A 131 -15.29 -10.59 -8.85
N SER A 132 -15.88 -11.25 -7.84
CA SER A 132 -15.14 -12.19 -6.97
C SER A 132 -14.49 -13.31 -7.78
N ASN A 133 -15.27 -13.94 -8.67
CA ASN A 133 -14.80 -15.02 -9.54
C ASN A 133 -13.73 -14.53 -10.53
N TYR A 134 -13.89 -13.34 -11.10
CA TYR A 134 -12.89 -12.74 -11.98
C TYR A 134 -11.56 -12.59 -11.26
N ILE A 135 -11.56 -11.98 -10.08
CA ILE A 135 -10.33 -11.80 -9.29
C ILE A 135 -9.70 -13.14 -8.92
N ASN A 136 -10.49 -14.10 -8.45
CA ASN A 136 -9.95 -15.42 -8.07
C ASN A 136 -9.27 -16.12 -9.25
N ARG A 137 -9.84 -16.02 -10.47
CA ARG A 137 -9.17 -16.50 -11.69
C ARG A 137 -7.84 -15.77 -11.94
N GLN A 138 -7.82 -14.42 -11.81
CA GLN A 138 -6.62 -13.62 -12.05
C GLN A 138 -5.49 -13.92 -11.06
N VAL A 139 -5.80 -14.25 -9.82
CA VAL A 139 -4.82 -14.58 -8.79
C VAL A 139 -4.59 -16.09 -8.62
N ASN A 140 -5.10 -16.93 -9.55
CA ASN A 140 -5.01 -18.41 -9.51
C ASN A 140 -5.60 -19.00 -8.21
N ASN A 141 -6.71 -18.47 -7.74
CA ASN A 141 -7.41 -18.84 -6.50
C ASN A 141 -6.53 -18.78 -5.24
N LYS A 142 -5.48 -17.97 -5.25
CA LYS A 142 -4.63 -17.79 -4.06
C LYS A 142 -5.36 -16.97 -3.01
N LEU A 143 -5.18 -17.36 -1.75
CA LEU A 143 -5.58 -16.57 -0.60
C LEU A 143 -4.69 -15.33 -0.46
N ILE A 144 -5.18 -14.29 0.20
CA ILE A 144 -4.46 -13.01 0.36
C ILE A 144 -3.07 -13.24 0.96
N GLU A 145 -2.98 -14.01 2.04
CA GLU A 145 -1.74 -14.34 2.75
C GLU A 145 -0.74 -15.18 1.95
N SER A 146 -1.19 -15.77 0.83
CA SER A 146 -0.35 -16.60 -0.06
C SER A 146 0.14 -15.84 -1.28
N LEU A 147 -0.17 -14.55 -1.40
CA LEU A 147 0.28 -13.72 -2.51
C LEU A 147 1.76 -13.32 -2.34
N PRO A 148 2.53 -13.24 -3.44
CA PRO A 148 3.96 -12.88 -3.41
C PRO A 148 4.26 -11.51 -2.79
N ILE A 149 3.36 -10.53 -2.99
CA ILE A 149 3.46 -9.19 -2.38
C ILE A 149 2.40 -9.10 -1.30
N PRO A 150 2.75 -8.72 -0.06
CA PRO A 150 1.79 -8.48 1.01
C PRO A 150 0.66 -7.55 0.57
N LEU A 151 -0.59 -8.02 0.70
CA LEU A 151 -1.78 -7.31 0.26
C LEU A 151 -2.68 -6.98 1.44
N GLY A 152 -3.16 -5.74 1.50
CA GLY A 152 -4.22 -5.29 2.38
C GLY A 152 -5.44 -4.79 1.58
N ILE A 153 -6.61 -5.31 1.89
CA ILE A 153 -7.87 -4.91 1.25
C ILE A 153 -8.76 -4.27 2.32
N VAL A 154 -9.23 -3.04 2.06
CA VAL A 154 -10.05 -2.31 3.02
C VAL A 154 -11.53 -2.36 2.61
N ALA A 155 -12.39 -2.80 3.53
CA ALA A 155 -13.84 -2.70 3.40
C ALA A 155 -14.45 -2.04 4.64
N THR A 156 -15.71 -1.67 4.57
CA THR A 156 -16.46 -1.08 5.68
C THR A 156 -17.41 -2.12 6.27
N ASP A 157 -17.34 -2.35 7.57
CA ASP A 157 -18.34 -3.15 8.29
C ASP A 157 -19.66 -2.37 8.34
N LEU A 158 -20.70 -2.92 7.74
CA LEU A 158 -21.98 -2.23 7.57
C LEU A 158 -22.68 -1.92 8.90
N LYS A 159 -22.48 -2.75 9.92
CA LYS A 159 -23.15 -2.57 11.21
C LYS A 159 -22.46 -1.53 12.09
N SER A 160 -21.14 -1.55 12.14
CA SER A 160 -20.36 -0.65 13.02
C SER A 160 -19.89 0.63 12.34
N GLY A 161 -19.86 0.67 11.00
CA GLY A 161 -19.25 1.76 10.23
C GLY A 161 -17.72 1.78 10.29
N GLN A 162 -17.08 0.78 10.88
CA GLN A 162 -15.63 0.73 10.99
C GLN A 162 -14.98 0.14 9.74
N GLY A 163 -13.84 0.69 9.38
CA GLY A 163 -13.00 0.11 8.34
C GLY A 163 -12.30 -1.16 8.84
N VAL A 164 -12.32 -2.18 8.00
CA VAL A 164 -11.71 -3.49 8.25
C VAL A 164 -10.67 -3.76 7.21
N LEU A 165 -9.47 -4.12 7.66
CA LEU A 165 -8.35 -4.52 6.82
C LEU A 165 -8.32 -6.05 6.69
N PHE A 166 -8.54 -6.55 5.48
CA PHE A 166 -8.34 -7.96 5.15
C PHE A 166 -6.89 -8.17 4.70
N THR A 167 -6.16 -9.02 5.41
CA THR A 167 -4.79 -9.46 5.08
C THR A 167 -4.73 -10.98 4.92
N GLN A 168 -5.87 -11.66 5.02
CA GLN A 168 -6.00 -13.10 4.87
C GLN A 168 -7.39 -13.50 4.37
N GLY A 169 -7.52 -14.71 3.84
CA GLY A 169 -8.75 -15.30 3.33
C GLY A 169 -8.88 -15.17 1.81
N ASP A 170 -10.09 -15.44 1.30
CA ASP A 170 -10.39 -15.45 -0.14
C ASP A 170 -10.22 -14.06 -0.75
N THR A 171 -9.30 -13.96 -1.73
CA THR A 171 -8.90 -12.69 -2.34
C THR A 171 -10.05 -12.06 -3.11
N GLY A 172 -10.77 -12.82 -3.93
CA GLY A 172 -11.90 -12.31 -4.71
C GLY A 172 -13.04 -11.85 -3.83
N ARG A 173 -13.35 -12.59 -2.76
CA ARG A 173 -14.40 -12.21 -1.81
C ARG A 173 -14.07 -10.94 -1.04
N ALA A 174 -12.81 -10.74 -0.65
CA ALA A 174 -12.37 -9.53 0.01
C ALA A 174 -12.41 -8.31 -0.94
N VAL A 175 -11.98 -8.48 -2.21
CA VAL A 175 -12.12 -7.44 -3.25
C VAL A 175 -13.57 -7.09 -3.50
N ARG A 176 -14.46 -8.09 -3.59
CA ARG A 176 -15.90 -7.88 -3.71
C ARG A 176 -16.45 -7.08 -2.53
N ALA A 177 -16.07 -7.42 -1.29
CA ALA A 177 -16.47 -6.68 -0.10
C ALA A 177 -16.01 -5.22 -0.14
N SER A 178 -14.75 -5.00 -0.54
CA SER A 178 -14.15 -3.68 -0.70
C SER A 178 -14.79 -2.83 -1.82
N SER A 179 -15.44 -3.47 -2.78
CA SER A 179 -16.07 -2.84 -3.96
C SER A 179 -17.61 -2.82 -3.89
N ALA A 180 -18.19 -3.24 -2.77
CA ALA A 180 -19.64 -3.33 -2.62
C ALA A 180 -20.28 -1.96 -2.31
N VAL A 181 -20.31 -1.08 -3.32
CA VAL A 181 -20.95 0.25 -3.23
C VAL A 181 -22.41 0.07 -2.85
N PRO A 182 -22.86 0.67 -1.72
CA PRO A 182 -24.26 0.56 -1.27
C PRO A 182 -25.26 0.93 -2.35
N SER A 183 -26.36 0.21 -2.42
CA SER A 183 -27.44 0.30 -3.42
C SER A 183 -27.04 -0.12 -4.84
N ILE A 184 -25.77 -0.17 -5.19
CA ILE A 184 -25.30 -0.73 -6.47
C ILE A 184 -25.02 -2.22 -6.30
N PHE A 185 -24.21 -2.59 -5.31
CA PHE A 185 -23.91 -3.99 -5.01
C PHE A 185 -24.57 -4.46 -3.73
N THR A 186 -24.90 -5.75 -3.69
CA THR A 186 -25.35 -6.41 -2.47
C THR A 186 -24.21 -6.45 -1.44
N PRO A 187 -24.45 -6.07 -0.17
CA PRO A 187 -23.47 -6.25 0.90
C PRO A 187 -22.93 -7.67 0.98
N VAL A 188 -21.65 -7.82 1.32
CA VAL A 188 -20.95 -9.10 1.32
C VAL A 188 -20.89 -9.66 2.73
N LYS A 189 -21.49 -10.84 2.94
CA LYS A 189 -21.40 -11.53 4.22
C LYS A 189 -20.11 -12.34 4.31
N ILE A 190 -19.29 -12.07 5.33
CA ILE A 190 -18.07 -12.83 5.67
C ILE A 190 -18.14 -13.16 7.17
N GLY A 191 -18.27 -14.45 7.50
CA GLY A 191 -18.61 -14.86 8.86
C GLY A 191 -19.98 -14.31 9.27
N ASP A 192 -20.05 -13.70 10.44
CA ASP A 192 -21.27 -13.08 10.99
C ASP A 192 -21.41 -11.58 10.67
N ARG A 193 -20.52 -11.04 9.86
CA ARG A 193 -20.47 -9.63 9.52
C ARG A 193 -20.83 -9.38 8.06
N GLU A 194 -21.38 -8.21 7.79
CA GLU A 194 -21.68 -7.72 6.44
C GLU A 194 -20.78 -6.53 6.10
N PHE A 195 -20.26 -6.53 4.89
CA PHE A 195 -19.32 -5.54 4.42
C PHE A 195 -19.84 -4.82 3.18
N VAL A 196 -19.49 -3.53 3.12
CA VAL A 196 -19.72 -2.65 1.98
C VAL A 196 -18.42 -1.95 1.59
N ASP A 197 -18.44 -1.15 0.52
CA ASP A 197 -17.27 -0.49 -0.06
C ASP A 197 -16.42 0.21 1.01
N GLY A 198 -15.11 -0.01 0.93
CA GLY A 198 -14.13 0.60 1.83
C GLY A 198 -14.01 2.11 1.66
N GLY A 199 -14.45 2.65 0.52
CA GLY A 199 -14.42 4.07 0.22
C GLY A 199 -15.29 4.93 1.14
N LEU A 200 -16.23 4.31 1.89
CA LEU A 200 -17.01 5.01 2.89
C LEU A 200 -16.15 5.52 4.07
N VAL A 201 -15.01 4.88 4.36
CA VAL A 201 -14.18 5.18 5.53
C VAL A 201 -12.71 5.42 5.18
N ALA A 202 -12.24 4.89 4.07
CA ALA A 202 -10.86 5.01 3.62
C ALA A 202 -10.80 4.99 2.08
N PRO A 203 -11.22 6.07 1.40
CA PRO A 203 -11.18 6.13 -0.06
C PRO A 203 -9.77 5.89 -0.61
N VAL A 204 -8.73 6.41 0.07
CA VAL A 204 -7.32 6.02 -0.13
C VAL A 204 -6.78 5.44 1.17
N PRO A 205 -6.32 4.18 1.21
CA PRO A 205 -6.08 3.43 2.45
C PRO A 205 -4.73 3.72 3.13
N VAL A 206 -4.32 4.99 3.24
CA VAL A 206 -3.02 5.44 3.81
C VAL A 206 -2.83 4.97 5.26
N LYS A 207 -3.86 5.12 6.09
CA LYS A 207 -3.83 4.66 7.50
C LYS A 207 -3.45 3.18 7.61
N TYR A 208 -3.98 2.36 6.71
CA TYR A 208 -3.76 0.92 6.72
C TYR A 208 -2.39 0.54 6.17
N ALA A 209 -1.79 1.36 5.30
CA ALA A 209 -0.40 1.18 4.90
C ALA A 209 0.55 1.34 6.10
N LYS A 210 0.32 2.35 6.94
CA LYS A 210 1.05 2.50 8.21
C LYS A 210 0.83 1.31 9.13
N GLN A 211 -0.39 0.83 9.25
CA GLN A 211 -0.74 -0.33 10.09
C GLN A 211 -0.03 -1.61 9.63
N MET A 212 0.19 -1.79 8.33
CA MET A 212 0.97 -2.91 7.77
C MET A 212 2.48 -2.71 7.86
N GLY A 213 2.95 -1.57 8.37
CA GLY A 213 4.37 -1.31 8.61
C GLY A 213 5.10 -0.66 7.43
N ALA A 214 4.40 0.06 6.54
CA ALA A 214 5.04 0.90 5.53
C ALA A 214 5.81 2.04 6.20
N GLU A 215 7.06 2.23 5.78
CA GLU A 215 7.95 3.31 6.24
C GLU A 215 7.91 4.50 5.28
N LEU A 216 7.59 4.25 4.00
CA LEU A 216 7.29 5.25 2.98
C LEU A 216 5.99 4.88 2.28
N ILE A 217 5.06 5.81 2.17
CA ILE A 217 3.73 5.57 1.60
C ILE A 217 3.52 6.39 0.34
N ILE A 218 3.28 5.67 -0.77
CA ILE A 218 2.83 6.24 -2.04
C ILE A 218 1.31 6.09 -2.10
N ALA A 219 0.57 7.18 -2.00
CA ALA A 219 -0.88 7.22 -2.09
C ALA A 219 -1.32 7.61 -3.50
N VAL A 220 -2.18 6.81 -4.12
CA VAL A 220 -2.73 7.09 -5.44
C VAL A 220 -4.20 7.46 -5.31
N ASP A 221 -4.49 8.74 -5.46
CA ASP A 221 -5.83 9.31 -5.36
C ASP A 221 -6.45 9.45 -6.76
N ILE A 222 -7.43 8.61 -7.02
CA ILE A 222 -8.22 8.61 -8.26
C ILE A 222 -9.67 9.04 -8.02
N SER A 223 -9.96 9.66 -6.88
CA SER A 223 -11.33 10.07 -6.51
C SER A 223 -11.91 11.02 -7.55
N ALA A 224 -13.21 10.89 -7.79
CA ALA A 224 -13.93 11.88 -8.60
C ALA A 224 -14.05 13.20 -7.83
N ALA A 225 -13.80 14.32 -8.50
CA ALA A 225 -14.20 15.60 -7.96
C ALA A 225 -15.73 15.64 -7.89
N PRO A 226 -16.33 16.15 -6.79
CA PRO A 226 -17.79 16.29 -6.70
C PRO A 226 -18.38 17.23 -7.75
N GLU A 227 -17.58 18.20 -8.21
CA GLU A 227 -17.99 19.23 -9.14
C GLU A 227 -18.25 18.65 -10.54
N GLY A 228 -19.41 18.99 -11.12
CA GLY A 228 -19.77 18.58 -12.49
C GLY A 228 -20.37 17.18 -12.61
N ASN A 229 -20.62 16.48 -11.51
CA ASN A 229 -21.36 15.22 -11.54
C ASN A 229 -22.85 15.47 -11.76
N ALA A 230 -23.49 14.63 -12.58
CA ALA A 230 -24.95 14.63 -12.68
C ALA A 230 -25.56 14.20 -11.35
N SER A 231 -26.62 14.88 -10.94
CA SER A 231 -27.37 14.58 -9.71
C SER A 231 -28.83 14.22 -9.99
N ASP A 232 -29.14 13.83 -11.23
CA ASP A 232 -30.50 13.46 -11.62
C ASP A 232 -30.80 12.01 -11.25
N GLY A 233 -31.67 11.84 -10.26
CA GLY A 233 -32.11 10.54 -9.78
C GLY A 233 -31.39 10.05 -8.51
N THR A 234 -32.07 9.15 -7.80
CA THR A 234 -31.66 8.68 -6.45
C THR A 234 -30.26 8.09 -6.40
N VAL A 235 -29.88 7.27 -7.38
CA VAL A 235 -28.55 6.63 -7.42
C VAL A 235 -27.47 7.69 -7.70
N ALA A 236 -27.73 8.65 -8.58
CA ALA A 236 -26.78 9.73 -8.87
C ALA A 236 -26.54 10.62 -7.64
N VAL A 237 -27.59 10.98 -6.91
CA VAL A 237 -27.48 11.72 -5.62
C VAL A 237 -26.68 10.94 -4.58
N LEU A 238 -26.90 9.63 -4.48
CA LEU A 238 -26.17 8.77 -3.55
C LEU A 238 -24.67 8.72 -3.92
N LEU A 239 -24.32 8.52 -5.19
CA LEU A 239 -22.93 8.51 -5.66
C LEU A 239 -22.27 9.88 -5.47
N GLN A 240 -23.01 10.97 -5.68
CA GLN A 240 -22.54 12.32 -5.39
C GLN A 240 -22.27 12.53 -3.90
N THR A 241 -23.14 12.01 -3.03
CA THR A 241 -22.93 12.05 -1.59
C THR A 241 -21.63 11.34 -1.19
N PHE A 242 -21.38 10.16 -1.77
CA PHE A 242 -20.11 9.44 -1.55
C PHE A 242 -18.90 10.22 -2.06
N ALA A 243 -19.01 10.89 -3.20
CA ALA A 243 -17.92 11.72 -3.73
C ALA A 243 -17.60 12.90 -2.80
N ILE A 244 -18.62 13.58 -2.26
CA ILE A 244 -18.46 14.69 -1.30
C ILE A 244 -17.81 14.20 -0.01
N MET A 245 -18.33 13.13 0.59
CA MET A 245 -17.78 12.55 1.81
C MET A 245 -16.34 12.05 1.59
N GLY A 246 -16.10 11.36 0.47
CA GLY A 246 -14.79 10.84 0.11
C GLY A 246 -13.74 11.94 -0.05
N LYS A 247 -14.10 13.10 -0.63
CA LYS A 247 -13.22 14.26 -0.72
C LYS A 247 -12.79 14.72 0.66
N SER A 248 -13.73 14.92 1.58
CA SER A 248 -13.42 15.35 2.95
C SER A 248 -12.56 14.36 3.72
N ILE A 249 -12.82 13.05 3.58
CA ILE A 249 -12.02 12.01 4.23
C ILE A 249 -10.59 12.00 3.65
N ASN A 250 -10.44 12.12 2.33
CA ASN A 250 -9.14 12.11 1.69
C ASN A 250 -8.28 13.33 2.04
N GLU A 251 -8.86 14.49 2.28
CA GLU A 251 -8.13 15.68 2.74
C GLU A 251 -7.31 15.41 4.02
N TYR A 252 -7.84 14.60 4.92
CA TYR A 252 -7.12 14.18 6.13
C TYR A 252 -6.24 12.94 5.90
N ALA A 253 -6.76 11.93 5.21
CA ALA A 253 -6.05 10.66 5.02
C ALA A 253 -4.75 10.84 4.26
N LEU A 254 -4.74 11.68 3.22
CA LEU A 254 -3.58 11.92 2.35
C LEU A 254 -2.44 12.69 3.03
N GLN A 255 -2.72 13.43 4.12
CA GLN A 255 -1.67 14.07 4.93
C GLN A 255 -0.71 13.05 5.57
N GLY A 256 -1.13 11.80 5.68
CA GLY A 256 -0.31 10.73 6.21
C GLY A 256 0.57 10.03 5.18
N ALA A 257 0.52 10.40 3.91
CA ALA A 257 1.32 9.83 2.83
C ALA A 257 2.56 10.69 2.57
N ASP A 258 3.68 10.04 2.20
CA ASP A 258 4.92 10.74 1.84
C ASP A 258 4.86 11.26 0.40
N ILE A 259 4.23 10.49 -0.48
CA ILE A 259 4.03 10.83 -1.90
C ILE A 259 2.54 10.68 -2.23
N VAL A 260 1.94 11.73 -2.78
CA VAL A 260 0.56 11.71 -3.27
C VAL A 260 0.54 11.84 -4.78
N VAL A 261 0.08 10.81 -5.47
CA VAL A 261 -0.06 10.76 -6.92
C VAL A 261 -1.52 11.01 -7.29
N ARG A 262 -1.77 12.07 -8.06
CA ARG A 262 -3.10 12.40 -8.59
C ARG A 262 -3.08 12.39 -10.11
N PRO A 263 -3.49 11.30 -10.76
CA PRO A 263 -3.67 11.26 -12.21
C PRO A 263 -4.71 12.29 -12.68
N ASP A 264 -4.45 12.92 -13.80
CA ASP A 264 -5.45 13.79 -14.44
C ASP A 264 -6.51 12.94 -15.14
N LEU A 265 -7.64 12.78 -14.48
CA LEU A 265 -8.77 11.96 -14.92
C LEU A 265 -10.00 12.82 -15.29
N VAL A 266 -9.78 14.10 -15.60
CA VAL A 266 -10.85 14.99 -16.04
C VAL A 266 -11.53 14.40 -17.30
N GLY A 267 -12.87 14.37 -17.29
CA GLY A 267 -13.68 13.79 -18.36
C GLY A 267 -13.68 12.25 -18.41
N ILE A 268 -13.08 11.55 -17.43
CA ILE A 268 -13.27 10.10 -17.25
C ILE A 268 -14.28 9.87 -16.14
N LYS A 269 -15.48 9.42 -16.51
CA LYS A 269 -16.55 9.07 -15.57
C LYS A 269 -16.23 7.75 -14.86
N SER A 270 -16.77 7.55 -13.66
CA SER A 270 -16.58 6.31 -12.89
C SER A 270 -17.13 5.05 -13.59
N GLY A 271 -18.11 5.19 -14.50
CA GLY A 271 -18.63 4.09 -15.31
C GLY A 271 -18.02 3.98 -16.72
N ASP A 272 -16.99 4.74 -17.06
CA ASP A 272 -16.44 4.76 -18.42
C ASP A 272 -15.32 3.72 -18.58
N PHE A 273 -15.70 2.49 -18.85
CA PHE A 273 -14.78 1.39 -19.16
C PHE A 273 -14.12 1.50 -20.55
N THR A 274 -14.48 2.48 -21.37
CA THR A 274 -13.88 2.69 -22.69
C THR A 274 -12.61 3.52 -22.62
N ALA A 275 -12.43 4.33 -21.56
CA ALA A 275 -11.32 5.24 -21.39
C ALA A 275 -10.05 4.58 -20.80
N LYS A 276 -9.92 3.23 -20.84
CA LYS A 276 -8.83 2.45 -20.23
C LYS A 276 -7.45 3.01 -20.55
N ARG A 277 -7.10 3.16 -21.84
CA ARG A 277 -5.77 3.66 -22.26
C ARG A 277 -5.51 5.07 -21.72
N ARG A 278 -6.48 5.96 -21.86
CA ARG A 278 -6.33 7.34 -21.36
C ARG A 278 -6.09 7.39 -19.86
N ALA A 279 -6.79 6.56 -19.09
CA ALA A 279 -6.59 6.47 -17.64
C ALA A 279 -5.20 5.90 -17.29
N ILE A 280 -4.76 4.83 -17.98
CA ILE A 280 -3.43 4.23 -17.80
C ILE A 280 -2.34 5.27 -18.08
N ASP A 281 -2.43 5.97 -19.19
CA ASP A 281 -1.45 7.00 -19.60
C ASP A 281 -1.41 8.15 -18.58
N ALA A 282 -2.57 8.61 -18.11
CA ALA A 282 -2.66 9.64 -17.07
C ALA A 282 -2.00 9.18 -15.75
N GLY A 283 -2.22 7.94 -15.36
CA GLY A 283 -1.57 7.35 -14.17
C GLY A 283 -0.06 7.30 -14.30
N LYS A 284 0.44 6.83 -15.45
CA LYS A 284 1.87 6.76 -15.75
C LYS A 284 2.52 8.14 -15.69
N LEU A 285 1.94 9.11 -16.38
CA LEU A 285 2.45 10.48 -16.42
C LEU A 285 2.46 11.13 -15.02
N ALA A 286 1.40 10.92 -14.23
CA ALA A 286 1.33 11.46 -12.88
C ALA A 286 2.43 10.90 -11.99
N MET A 287 2.69 9.59 -12.04
CA MET A 287 3.76 8.97 -11.26
C MET A 287 5.14 9.42 -11.72
N GLN A 288 5.37 9.53 -13.03
CA GLN A 288 6.64 10.02 -13.57
C GLN A 288 7.00 11.42 -13.04
N ARG A 289 6.01 12.30 -12.89
CA ARG A 289 6.22 13.64 -12.30
C ARG A 289 6.63 13.58 -10.83
N MET A 290 6.20 12.56 -10.11
CA MET A 290 6.51 12.37 -8.68
C MET A 290 7.80 11.59 -8.41
N LEU A 291 8.43 10.96 -9.43
CA LEU A 291 9.64 10.16 -9.27
C LEU A 291 10.81 10.91 -8.63
N PRO A 292 11.11 12.18 -8.98
CA PRO A 292 12.19 12.91 -8.32
C PRO A 292 11.97 13.05 -6.81
N GLN A 293 10.75 13.42 -6.40
CA GLN A 293 10.38 13.54 -4.98
C GLN A 293 10.42 12.19 -4.28
N LEU A 294 9.92 11.13 -4.92
CA LEU A 294 9.96 9.77 -4.37
C LEU A 294 11.40 9.29 -4.14
N LYS A 295 12.30 9.49 -5.12
CA LYS A 295 13.70 9.10 -4.98
C LYS A 295 14.39 9.85 -3.84
N ALA A 296 14.15 11.16 -3.70
CA ALA A 296 14.66 11.95 -2.58
C ALA A 296 14.12 11.45 -1.23
N ALA A 297 12.83 11.10 -1.13
CA ALA A 297 12.24 10.54 0.08
C ALA A 297 12.82 9.17 0.44
N ILE A 298 13.06 8.30 -0.55
CA ILE A 298 13.72 7.01 -0.33
C ILE A 298 15.14 7.22 0.21
N GLU A 299 15.91 8.13 -0.38
CA GLU A 299 17.27 8.43 0.06
C GLU A 299 17.29 8.98 1.50
N ALA A 300 16.39 9.90 1.83
CA ALA A 300 16.29 10.49 3.17
C ALA A 300 15.91 9.47 4.25
N LEU A 301 15.14 8.44 3.92
CA LEU A 301 14.72 7.36 4.84
C LEU A 301 15.68 6.16 4.84
N SER A 302 16.64 6.10 3.92
CA SER A 302 17.64 5.03 3.87
C SER A 302 18.63 5.15 5.03
N LYS A 303 18.78 4.08 5.83
CA LYS A 303 19.59 4.03 7.06
C LYS A 303 20.81 3.16 6.88
#